data_3d05d005766196dec440dd913b812db2
#
_entry.id   3d05d005766196dec440dd913b812db2
#
_cell.length_a   1.000
_cell.length_b   1.000
_cell.length_c   1.000
_cell.angle_alpha   90.00
_cell.angle_beta   90.00
_cell.angle_gamma   90.00
#
_symmetry.space_group_name_H-M   'P 1'
#
loop_
_entity.id
_entity.type
_entity.pdbx_description
1 polymer ?
#
loop_
_entity_poly.entity_id
_entity_poly.type
_entity_poly.pdbx_seq_one_letter_code
_entity_poly.pdbx_strand_id
1 'polypeptide(L)' 'MHVEMIGEGRRTVTVAEPATYADVIRACGHSPQVVTAIVDGHPRPADTPLETDQLRLLRLIKGG' A
#
# COMPACT_ATOMS: atom_id res chain seq x y z
N MET A 1 -9.57 4.29 4.42
CA MET A 1 -8.12 4.07 4.17
C MET A 1 -7.66 4.98 3.04
N HIS A 2 -6.78 5.89 3.35
CA HIS A 2 -6.24 6.83 2.36
C HIS A 2 -4.91 6.31 1.86
N VAL A 3 -4.78 6.20 0.54
CA VAL A 3 -3.58 5.66 -0.09
C VAL A 3 -3.07 6.67 -1.10
N GLU A 4 -1.80 7.02 -1.00
CA GLU A 4 -1.13 7.85 -1.97
C GLU A 4 -0.16 6.99 -2.77
N MET A 5 -0.38 6.90 -4.08
CA MET A 5 0.56 6.20 -4.95
C MET A 5 1.56 7.22 -5.46
N ILE A 6 2.82 7.04 -5.08
CA ILE A 6 3.86 8.00 -5.44
C ILE A 6 3.95 8.09 -6.98
N GLY A 7 3.76 9.30 -7.50
CA GLY A 7 3.76 9.55 -8.93
C GLY A 7 2.43 9.37 -9.62
N GLU A 8 1.40 8.88 -8.93
CA GLU A 8 0.11 8.58 -9.56
C GLU A 8 -1.09 9.23 -8.87
N GLY A 9 -0.88 9.82 -7.69
CA GLY A 9 -1.95 10.51 -7.00
C GLY A 9 -2.51 9.72 -5.83
N ARG A 10 -3.66 10.17 -5.35
CA ARG A 10 -4.28 9.62 -4.15
C ARG A 10 -5.56 8.90 -4.48
N ARG A 11 -5.90 7.93 -3.63
CA ARG A 11 -7.21 7.29 -3.69
C ARG A 11 -7.61 6.83 -2.30
N THR A 12 -8.90 6.58 -2.14
CA THR A 12 -9.44 5.99 -0.93
C THR A 12 -9.89 4.57 -1.26
N VAL A 13 -9.48 3.62 -0.44
CA VAL A 13 -9.90 2.23 -0.60
C VAL A 13 -10.49 1.73 0.71
N THR A 14 -11.35 0.74 0.61
CA THR A 14 -11.94 0.08 1.78
C THR A 14 -11.44 -1.35 1.83
N VAL A 15 -10.92 -1.76 2.98
CA VAL A 15 -10.50 -3.14 3.21
C VAL A 15 -11.20 -3.66 4.46
N ALA A 16 -11.55 -4.93 4.43
CA ALA A 16 -12.15 -5.56 5.60
C ALA A 16 -11.08 -5.83 6.65
N GLU A 17 -11.42 -5.61 7.90
CA GLU A 17 -10.50 -5.91 9.00
C GLU A 17 -10.80 -7.28 9.58
N PRO A 18 -9.76 -7.99 10.01
CA PRO A 18 -8.35 -7.61 10.02
C PRO A 18 -7.73 -7.66 8.62
N ALA A 19 -6.80 -6.77 8.37
CA ALA A 19 -6.16 -6.65 7.07
C ALA A 19 -4.66 -6.46 7.22
N THR A 20 -3.93 -6.75 6.14
CA THR A 20 -2.49 -6.49 6.06
C THR A 20 -2.24 -5.41 5.01
N TYR A 21 -0.99 -4.94 4.94
CA TYR A 21 -0.62 -4.00 3.89
C TYR A 21 -0.79 -4.62 2.50
N ALA A 22 -0.57 -5.93 2.38
CA ALA A 22 -0.81 -6.62 1.11
C ALA A 22 -2.27 -6.49 0.66
N ASP A 23 -3.21 -6.57 1.60
CA ASP A 23 -4.62 -6.43 1.26
C ASP A 23 -4.93 -5.06 0.66
N VAL A 24 -4.32 -4.01 1.23
CA VAL A 24 -4.49 -2.65 0.71
C VAL A 24 -3.87 -2.53 -0.68
N ILE A 25 -2.67 -3.09 -0.87
CA ILE A 25 -1.99 -3.04 -2.15
C ILE A 25 -2.83 -3.72 -3.23
N ARG A 26 -3.40 -4.88 -2.92
CA ARG A 26 -4.27 -5.60 -3.86
C ARG A 26 -5.56 -4.84 -4.13
N ALA A 27 -6.11 -4.18 -3.12
CA ALA A 27 -7.30 -3.37 -3.30
C ALA A 27 -7.06 -2.21 -4.24
N CYS A 28 -5.82 -1.74 -4.35
CA CYS A 28 -5.44 -0.69 -5.28
C CYS A 28 -5.12 -1.22 -6.68
N GLY A 29 -5.21 -2.53 -6.89
CA GLY A 29 -4.95 -3.14 -8.19
C GLY A 29 -3.48 -3.44 -8.45
N HIS A 30 -2.66 -3.47 -7.40
CA HIS A 30 -1.23 -3.73 -7.53
C HIS A 30 -0.85 -5.04 -6.86
N SER A 31 0.38 -5.48 -7.12
CA SER A 31 0.94 -6.69 -6.51
C SER A 31 1.88 -6.30 -5.38
N PRO A 32 1.79 -6.96 -4.21
CA PRO A 32 2.74 -6.71 -3.13
C PRO A 32 4.19 -7.03 -3.47
N GLN A 33 4.42 -7.74 -4.58
CA GLN A 33 5.77 -8.06 -5.03
C GLN A 33 6.44 -6.91 -5.76
N VAL A 34 5.67 -5.96 -6.28
CA VAL A 34 6.22 -4.86 -7.08
C VAL A 34 5.98 -3.50 -6.44
N VAL A 35 5.24 -3.45 -5.33
CA VAL A 35 4.90 -2.22 -4.65
C VAL A 35 5.11 -2.43 -3.15
N THR A 36 5.70 -1.46 -2.49
CA THR A 36 5.87 -1.51 -1.04
C THR A 36 5.04 -0.42 -0.38
N ALA A 37 4.56 -0.70 0.83
CA ALA A 37 3.85 0.28 1.64
C ALA A 37 4.85 1.05 2.49
N ILE A 38 4.66 2.36 2.57
CA ILE A 38 5.51 3.24 3.36
C ILE A 38 4.63 4.00 4.34
N VAL A 39 4.95 3.93 5.62
CA VAL A 39 4.24 4.63 6.69
C VAL A 39 5.25 5.48 7.43
N ASP A 40 4.99 6.80 7.47
CA ASP A 40 5.88 7.76 8.14
C ASP A 40 7.32 7.66 7.64
N GLY A 41 7.49 7.42 6.34
CA GLY A 41 8.81 7.32 5.74
C GLY A 41 9.49 5.96 5.91
N HIS A 42 8.81 4.99 6.52
CA HIS A 42 9.40 3.68 6.78
C HIS A 42 8.67 2.59 5.98
N PRO A 43 9.40 1.74 5.25
CA PRO A 43 8.79 0.62 4.55
C PRO A 43 8.16 -0.37 5.54
N ARG A 44 7.01 -0.92 5.16
CA ARG A 44 6.34 -1.94 5.97
C ARG A 44 6.21 -3.22 5.17
N PRO A 45 6.58 -4.37 5.77
CA PRO A 45 6.38 -5.65 5.09
C PRO A 45 4.90 -5.88 4.75
N ALA A 46 4.66 -6.51 3.61
CA ALA A 46 3.29 -6.69 3.12
C ALA A 46 2.43 -7.53 4.04
N ASP A 47 3.01 -8.46 4.78
CA ASP A 47 2.27 -9.33 5.68
C ASP A 47 2.08 -8.74 7.07
N THR A 48 2.54 -7.51 7.29
CA THR A 48 2.34 -6.84 8.58
C THR A 48 0.87 -6.42 8.72
N PRO A 49 0.28 -6.59 9.90
CA PRO A 49 -1.09 -6.11 10.13
C PRO A 49 -1.19 -4.60 9.91
N LEU A 50 -2.30 -4.20 9.30
CA LEU A 50 -2.56 -2.80 9.02
C LEU A 50 -2.82 -2.06 10.32
N GLU A 51 -2.05 -1.00 10.59
CA GLU A 51 -2.15 -0.23 11.83
C GLU A 51 -2.34 1.26 11.58
N THR A 52 -2.60 1.65 10.34
CA THR A 52 -2.75 3.05 9.98
C THR A 52 -3.95 3.20 9.05
N ASP A 53 -4.51 4.42 8.99
CA ASP A 53 -5.58 4.72 8.06
C ASP A 53 -5.08 5.50 6.85
N GLN A 54 -3.78 5.72 6.73
CA GLN A 54 -3.18 6.34 5.55
C GLN A 54 -1.78 5.82 5.34
N LEU A 55 -1.40 5.66 4.08
CA LEU A 55 -0.08 5.18 3.72
C LEU A 55 0.28 5.61 2.31
N ARG A 56 1.55 5.42 1.96
CA ARG A 56 2.04 5.63 0.59
C ARG A 56 2.45 4.30 0.00
N LEU A 57 2.30 4.20 -1.31
CA LEU A 57 2.77 3.04 -2.05
C LEU A 57 3.86 3.47 -3.01
N LEU A 58 4.98 2.77 -2.98
CA LEU A 58 6.11 3.03 -3.85
C LEU A 58 6.34 1.82 -4.74
N ARG A 59 6.40 2.05 -6.05
CA ARG A 59 6.69 0.98 -6.99
C ARG A 59 8.16 0.61 -6.91
N LEU A 60 8.45 -0.64 -6.62
CA LEU A 60 9.82 -1.14 -6.47
C LEU A 60 10.45 -1.48 -7.81
N ILE A 61 9.64 -1.87 -8.79
CA ILE A 61 10.13 -2.28 -10.09
C ILE A 61 9.58 -1.31 -11.12
N LYS A 62 10.47 -0.67 -11.85
CA LYS A 62 10.04 0.17 -12.95
C LYS A 62 9.48 -0.74 -14.02
N GLY A 63 8.28 -0.45 -14.50
CA GLY A 63 7.62 -1.25 -15.48
C GLY A 63 8.57 -1.57 -16.62
N GLY A 64 9.01 -2.72 -16.61
CA GLY A 64 10.04 -3.18 -17.52
C GLY A 64 9.49 -3.27 -18.88
#